data_df489e03b828169d15deba7ad8a85027
#
_entry.id   df489e03b828169d15deba7ad8a85027
#
_cell.length_a   1.000
_cell.length_b   1.000
_cell.length_c   1.000
_cell.angle_alpha   90.00
_cell.angle_beta   90.00
_cell.angle_gamma   90.00
#
_symmetry.space_group_name_H-M   'P 1'
#
loop_
_entity.id
_entity.type
_entity.pdbx_description
1 polymer ?
#
loop_
_entity_poly.entity_id
_entity_poly.type
_entity_poly.pdbx_seq_one_letter_code
_entity_poly.pdbx_strand_id
1 'polypeptide(L)'
;MPRVKRSVVSRKRRKKVLEAAKGFVGTRHSRYKVANEAVEHSLVHAYRDRKRRKREMRRLWIIRINAAARAEGLSYNQFVAGCRKAGIELDRKVLADIAVDDPAAFGKIAEQAKTALGTGAGSGD
;
A
#
# COMPACT_ATOMS: atom_id res chain seq x y z
N MET A 1 -29.16 13.84 48.77
CA MET A 1 -28.84 13.23 47.44
C MET A 1 -27.37 12.89 47.36
N PRO A 2 -26.96 11.69 46.94
CA PRO A 2 -25.55 11.35 46.77
C PRO A 2 -24.93 12.17 45.65
N ARG A 3 -23.79 12.81 45.95
CA ARG A 3 -23.05 13.61 44.97
C ARG A 3 -22.22 12.70 44.07
N VAL A 4 -22.46 12.68 42.76
CA VAL A 4 -21.68 11.92 41.79
C VAL A 4 -20.28 12.53 41.67
N LYS A 5 -19.25 11.76 42.04
CA LYS A 5 -17.84 12.15 41.89
C LYS A 5 -17.33 11.67 40.51
N ARG A 6 -17.04 12.61 39.61
CA ARG A 6 -16.55 12.35 38.25
C ARG A 6 -15.02 12.24 38.13
N SER A 7 -14.29 12.37 39.24
CA SER A 7 -12.81 12.45 39.24
C SER A 7 -12.14 11.24 38.61
N VAL A 8 -12.60 10.01 38.90
CA VAL A 8 -12.02 8.78 38.38
C VAL A 8 -12.21 8.67 36.86
N VAL A 9 -13.43 8.95 36.38
CA VAL A 9 -13.77 8.90 34.95
C VAL A 9 -12.97 9.96 34.17
N SER A 10 -12.86 11.16 34.71
CA SER A 10 -12.10 12.24 34.12
C SER A 10 -10.60 11.92 34.03
N ARG A 11 -10.02 11.33 35.07
CA ARG A 11 -8.61 10.87 35.08
C ARG A 11 -8.39 9.77 34.03
N LYS A 12 -9.26 8.76 33.96
CA LYS A 12 -9.17 7.67 32.96
C LYS A 12 -9.19 8.23 31.54
N ARG A 13 -10.11 9.16 31.23
CA ARG A 13 -10.19 9.80 29.92
C ARG A 13 -8.92 10.57 29.56
N ARG A 14 -8.40 11.39 30.49
CA ARG A 14 -7.14 12.12 30.27
C ARG A 14 -5.96 11.18 30.08
N LYS A 15 -5.85 10.13 30.90
CA LYS A 15 -4.79 9.14 30.81
C LYS A 15 -4.78 8.46 29.43
N LYS A 16 -5.93 8.05 28.91
CA LYS A 16 -6.07 7.45 27.58
C LYS A 16 -5.49 8.34 26.46
N VAL A 17 -5.82 9.65 26.50
CA VAL A 17 -5.29 10.60 25.51
C VAL A 17 -3.79 10.79 25.64
N LEU A 18 -3.28 10.96 26.86
CA LEU A 18 -1.84 11.14 27.11
C LEU A 18 -1.03 9.88 26.77
N GLU A 19 -1.59 8.70 26.94
CA GLU A 19 -0.98 7.45 26.50
C GLU A 19 -0.87 7.37 24.96
N ALA A 20 -1.91 7.79 24.24
CA ALA A 20 -1.89 7.88 22.79
C ALA A 20 -0.93 8.97 22.27
N ALA A 21 -0.65 9.99 23.06
CA ALA A 21 0.27 11.08 22.73
C ALA A 21 1.73 10.80 23.11
N LYS A 22 2.05 9.64 23.69
CA LYS A 22 3.44 9.28 24.04
C LYS A 22 4.33 9.36 22.80
N GLY A 23 5.49 9.99 22.97
CA GLY A 23 6.47 10.18 21.90
C GLY A 23 6.26 11.42 21.04
N PHE A 24 5.20 12.19 21.25
CA PHE A 24 5.01 13.46 20.55
C PHE A 24 5.98 14.53 21.04
N VAL A 25 6.46 15.36 20.15
CA VAL A 25 7.48 16.39 20.42
C VAL A 25 6.92 17.53 21.26
N GLY A 26 7.72 18.03 22.20
CA GLY A 26 7.41 19.17 23.03
C GLY A 26 6.26 18.90 24.00
N THR A 27 5.44 19.88 24.27
CA THR A 27 4.33 19.78 25.24
C THR A 27 3.14 18.94 24.78
N ARG A 28 3.18 18.45 23.54
CA ARG A 28 2.12 17.62 22.95
C ARG A 28 1.97 16.25 23.61
N HIS A 29 2.99 15.74 24.30
CA HIS A 29 2.92 14.49 25.05
C HIS A 29 2.48 14.66 26.51
N SER A 30 2.48 15.88 27.08
CA SER A 30 2.29 16.11 28.51
C SER A 30 1.08 16.99 28.83
N ARG A 31 0.84 18.04 28.06
CA ARG A 31 -0.28 18.96 28.30
C ARG A 31 -1.55 18.44 27.63
N TYR A 32 -2.56 18.06 28.42
CA TYR A 32 -3.77 17.39 27.94
C TYR A 32 -4.46 18.10 26.77
N LYS A 33 -4.66 19.42 26.82
CA LYS A 33 -5.35 20.16 25.74
C LYS A 33 -4.62 20.00 24.40
N VAL A 34 -3.33 20.25 24.42
CA VAL A 34 -2.47 20.15 23.22
C VAL A 34 -2.29 18.70 22.76
N ALA A 35 -2.20 17.78 23.72
CA ALA A 35 -2.12 16.34 23.43
C ALA A 35 -3.40 15.83 22.76
N ASN A 36 -4.58 16.26 23.25
CA ASN A 36 -5.86 15.85 22.65
C ASN A 36 -5.97 16.30 21.20
N GLU A 37 -5.68 17.56 20.91
CA GLU A 37 -5.67 18.10 19.54
C GLU A 37 -4.68 17.34 18.64
N ALA A 38 -3.46 17.11 19.13
CA ALA A 38 -2.44 16.39 18.38
C ALA A 38 -2.85 14.93 18.08
N VAL A 39 -3.49 14.24 19.04
CA VAL A 39 -4.02 12.89 18.84
C VAL A 39 -5.17 12.88 17.83
N GLU A 40 -6.09 13.83 17.89
CA GLU A 40 -7.18 13.95 16.91
C GLU A 40 -6.62 14.12 15.49
N HIS A 41 -5.67 15.04 15.29
CA HIS A 41 -4.99 15.18 13.99
C HIS A 41 -4.27 13.91 13.56
N SER A 42 -3.58 13.24 14.47
CA SER A 42 -2.91 11.97 14.20
C SER A 42 -3.89 10.89 13.69
N LEU A 43 -5.06 10.79 14.31
CA LEU A 43 -6.10 9.82 13.91
C LEU A 43 -6.67 10.14 12.53
N VAL A 44 -6.90 11.42 12.21
CA VAL A 44 -7.34 11.86 10.87
C VAL A 44 -6.29 11.50 9.82
N HIS A 45 -5.01 11.78 10.10
CA HIS A 45 -3.92 11.39 9.21
C HIS A 45 -3.84 9.89 9.04
N ALA A 46 -3.90 9.12 10.12
CA ALA A 46 -3.87 7.65 10.07
C ALA A 46 -5.01 7.08 9.22
N TYR A 47 -6.22 7.63 9.33
CA TYR A 47 -7.36 7.21 8.49
C TYR A 47 -7.12 7.48 7.01
N ARG A 48 -6.69 8.69 6.67
CA ARG A 48 -6.36 9.09 5.29
C ARG A 48 -5.24 8.23 4.73
N ASP A 49 -4.17 8.04 5.48
CA ASP A 49 -2.95 7.39 5.00
C ASP A 49 -3.10 5.88 4.88
N ARG A 50 -3.97 5.23 5.67
CA ARG A 50 -4.37 3.82 5.40
C ARG A 50 -5.01 3.64 4.04
N LYS A 51 -5.83 4.59 3.58
CA LYS A 51 -6.41 4.57 2.22
C LYS A 51 -5.37 4.87 1.14
N ARG A 52 -4.46 5.81 1.44
CA ARG A 52 -3.41 6.24 0.53
C ARG A 52 -2.35 5.15 0.31
N ARG A 53 -1.96 4.45 1.37
CA ARG A 53 -0.97 3.36 1.32
C ARG A 53 -1.31 2.30 0.26
N LYS A 54 -2.57 1.89 0.14
CA LYS A 54 -3.01 0.92 -0.86
C LYS A 54 -2.72 1.41 -2.30
N ARG A 55 -2.95 2.68 -2.56
CA ARG A 55 -2.71 3.30 -3.87
C ARG A 55 -1.21 3.47 -4.15
N GLU A 56 -0.44 3.83 -3.15
CA GLU A 56 1.00 4.01 -3.25
C GLU A 56 1.72 2.68 -3.47
N MET A 57 1.35 1.64 -2.74
CA MET A 57 1.91 0.30 -2.96
C MET A 57 1.58 -0.22 -4.35
N ARG A 58 0.34 -0.09 -4.81
CA ARG A 58 -0.02 -0.48 -6.18
C ARG A 58 0.77 0.30 -7.24
N ARG A 59 0.99 1.60 -7.05
CA ARG A 59 1.83 2.41 -7.94
C ARG A 59 3.27 1.90 -7.97
N LEU A 60 3.84 1.60 -6.81
CA LEU A 60 5.19 1.06 -6.70
C LEU A 60 5.33 -0.27 -7.44
N TRP A 61 4.39 -1.21 -7.24
CA TRP A 61 4.41 -2.48 -7.97
C TRP A 61 4.34 -2.29 -9.49
N ILE A 62 3.49 -1.39 -9.96
CA ILE A 62 3.39 -1.07 -11.39
C ILE A 62 4.71 -0.52 -11.93
N ILE A 63 5.40 0.35 -11.19
CA ILE A 63 6.70 0.90 -11.58
C ILE A 63 7.75 -0.22 -11.69
N ARG A 64 7.83 -1.12 -10.72
CA ARG A 64 8.76 -2.26 -10.72
C ARG A 64 8.52 -3.20 -11.91
N ILE A 65 7.27 -3.62 -12.09
CA ILE A 65 6.88 -4.47 -13.22
C ILE A 65 7.18 -3.77 -14.57
N ASN A 66 6.88 -2.48 -14.69
CA ASN A 66 7.14 -1.75 -15.94
C ASN A 66 8.64 -1.66 -16.26
N ALA A 67 9.48 -1.45 -15.23
CA ALA A 67 10.93 -1.44 -15.43
C ALA A 67 11.44 -2.80 -15.93
N ALA A 68 11.03 -3.89 -15.31
CA ALA A 68 11.42 -5.26 -15.72
C ALA A 68 10.83 -5.63 -17.07
N ALA A 69 9.57 -5.31 -17.35
CA ALA A 69 8.95 -5.55 -18.65
C ALA A 69 9.65 -4.81 -19.79
N ARG A 70 10.11 -3.58 -19.56
CA ARG A 70 10.87 -2.80 -20.53
C ARG A 70 12.25 -3.41 -20.81
N ALA A 71 12.91 -3.95 -19.80
CA ALA A 71 14.15 -4.70 -20.00
C ALA A 71 13.96 -5.90 -20.93
N GLU A 72 12.78 -6.52 -20.88
CA GLU A 72 12.35 -7.60 -21.78
C GLU A 72 11.74 -7.11 -23.10
N GLY A 73 11.76 -5.81 -23.39
CA GLY A 73 11.24 -5.22 -24.63
C GLY A 73 9.71 -5.12 -24.71
N LEU A 74 9.00 -5.22 -23.59
CA LEU A 74 7.55 -5.06 -23.50
C LEU A 74 7.17 -3.75 -22.78
N SER A 75 6.09 -3.10 -23.19
CA SER A 75 5.44 -2.11 -22.36
C SER A 75 4.62 -2.78 -21.26
N TYR A 76 4.36 -2.06 -20.16
CA TYR A 76 3.52 -2.57 -19.06
C TYR A 76 2.15 -3.08 -19.55
N ASN A 77 1.50 -2.35 -20.47
CA ASN A 77 0.20 -2.73 -20.99
C ASN A 77 0.26 -4.02 -21.83
N GLN A 78 1.28 -4.17 -22.67
CA GLN A 78 1.52 -5.39 -23.42
C GLN A 78 1.80 -6.57 -22.49
N PHE A 79 2.68 -6.39 -21.49
CA PHE A 79 2.97 -7.44 -20.52
C PHE A 79 1.71 -7.91 -19.79
N VAL A 80 0.89 -6.99 -19.25
CA VAL A 80 -0.36 -7.34 -18.55
C VAL A 80 -1.38 -8.00 -19.48
N ALA A 81 -1.49 -7.53 -20.74
CA ALA A 81 -2.37 -8.13 -21.72
C ALA A 81 -1.89 -9.55 -22.08
N GLY A 82 -0.56 -9.74 -22.25
CA GLY A 82 0.06 -11.04 -22.50
C GLY A 82 -0.15 -12.02 -21.34
N CYS A 83 0.06 -11.59 -20.10
CA CYS A 83 -0.20 -12.43 -18.93
C CYS A 83 -1.66 -12.89 -18.86
N ARG A 84 -2.62 -12.00 -19.15
CA ARG A 84 -4.05 -12.36 -19.19
C ARG A 84 -4.35 -13.39 -20.29
N LYS A 85 -3.80 -13.22 -21.49
CA LYS A 85 -3.96 -14.16 -22.60
C LYS A 85 -3.31 -15.52 -22.31
N ALA A 86 -2.16 -15.51 -21.63
CA ALA A 86 -1.44 -16.72 -21.21
C ALA A 86 -2.11 -17.43 -20.00
N GLY A 87 -3.16 -16.87 -19.41
CA GLY A 87 -3.82 -17.44 -18.23
C GLY A 87 -2.98 -17.33 -16.94
N ILE A 88 -2.04 -16.41 -16.87
CA ILE A 88 -1.18 -16.19 -15.70
C ILE A 88 -1.94 -15.36 -14.67
N GLU A 89 -2.38 -16.00 -13.59
CA GLU A 89 -3.17 -15.40 -12.50
C GLU A 89 -2.29 -14.93 -11.32
N LEU A 90 -1.19 -14.26 -11.60
CA LEU A 90 -0.34 -13.65 -10.57
C LEU A 90 -0.77 -12.21 -10.28
N ASP A 91 -0.84 -11.87 -8.99
CA ASP A 91 -1.13 -10.49 -8.60
C ASP A 91 0.09 -9.56 -8.80
N ARG A 92 -0.17 -8.25 -8.79
CA ARG A 92 0.88 -7.24 -9.02
C ARG A 92 1.95 -7.24 -7.94
N LYS A 93 1.62 -7.62 -6.72
CA LYS A 93 2.57 -7.69 -5.61
C LYS A 93 3.59 -8.79 -5.90
N VAL A 94 3.12 -9.99 -6.18
CA VAL A 94 3.98 -11.15 -6.50
C VAL A 94 4.81 -10.88 -7.74
N LEU A 95 4.22 -10.34 -8.80
CA LEU A 95 4.97 -9.98 -10.02
C LEU A 95 6.06 -8.93 -9.76
N ALA A 96 5.79 -7.96 -8.89
CA ALA A 96 6.76 -6.93 -8.53
C ALA A 96 7.89 -7.47 -7.63
N ASP A 97 7.60 -8.44 -6.77
CA ASP A 97 8.58 -9.11 -5.93
C ASP A 97 9.48 -10.00 -6.80
N ILE A 98 8.90 -10.82 -7.70
CA ILE A 98 9.67 -11.62 -8.67
C ILE A 98 10.55 -10.72 -9.56
N ALA A 99 10.04 -9.57 -10.00
CA ALA A 99 10.80 -8.64 -10.85
C ALA A 99 12.06 -8.09 -10.17
N VAL A 100 12.09 -8.04 -8.82
CA VAL A 100 13.24 -7.53 -8.05
C VAL A 100 14.14 -8.66 -7.58
N ASP A 101 13.55 -9.75 -7.06
CA ASP A 101 14.27 -10.81 -6.38
C ASP A 101 14.77 -11.89 -7.37
N ASP A 102 14.02 -12.16 -8.44
CA ASP A 102 14.37 -13.15 -9.47
C ASP A 102 14.06 -12.66 -10.89
N PRO A 103 14.93 -11.82 -11.47
CA PRO A 103 14.77 -11.32 -12.83
C PRO A 103 14.71 -12.44 -13.89
N ALA A 104 15.37 -13.59 -13.65
CA ALA A 104 15.36 -14.71 -14.58
C ALA A 104 13.99 -15.40 -14.63
N ALA A 105 13.33 -15.57 -13.48
CA ALA A 105 11.95 -16.05 -13.42
C ALA A 105 10.98 -15.05 -14.08
N PHE A 106 11.19 -13.74 -13.86
CA PHE A 106 10.39 -12.72 -14.53
C PHE A 106 10.53 -12.76 -16.05
N GLY A 107 11.76 -12.99 -16.57
CA GLY A 107 12.02 -13.16 -18.00
C GLY A 107 11.21 -14.29 -18.62
N LYS A 108 11.13 -15.45 -17.95
CA LYS A 108 10.29 -16.59 -18.41
C LYS A 108 8.81 -16.22 -18.49
N ILE A 109 8.31 -15.48 -17.50
CA ILE A 109 6.92 -14.96 -17.50
C ILE A 109 6.71 -13.99 -18.67
N ALA A 110 7.68 -13.12 -18.93
CA ALA A 110 7.63 -12.16 -20.03
C ALA A 110 7.66 -12.85 -21.39
N GLU A 111 8.43 -13.92 -21.57
CA GLU A 111 8.44 -14.74 -22.77
C GLU A 111 7.10 -15.43 -23.04
N GLN A 112 6.49 -16.01 -22.00
CA GLN A 112 5.14 -16.58 -22.12
C GLN A 112 4.12 -15.52 -22.52
N ALA A 113 4.21 -14.32 -21.92
CA ALA A 113 3.36 -13.21 -22.28
C ALA A 113 3.55 -12.74 -23.73
N LYS A 114 4.79 -12.69 -24.23
CA LYS A 114 5.12 -12.38 -25.64
C LYS A 114 4.51 -13.42 -26.59
N THR A 115 4.70 -14.70 -26.30
CA THR A 115 4.16 -15.79 -27.09
C THR A 115 2.65 -15.73 -27.19
N ALA A 116 1.96 -15.49 -26.08
CA ALA A 116 0.50 -15.34 -26.04
C ALA A 116 0.00 -14.10 -26.81
N LEU A 117 0.79 -13.04 -26.90
CA LEU A 117 0.47 -11.87 -27.73
C LEU A 117 0.66 -12.17 -29.22
N GLY A 118 1.73 -12.89 -29.59
CA GLY A 118 2.06 -13.23 -30.96
C GLY A 118 1.06 -14.22 -31.60
N THR A 119 0.54 -15.18 -30.84
CA THR A 119 -0.49 -16.13 -31.31
C THR A 119 -1.86 -15.47 -31.58
N GLY A 120 -2.08 -14.23 -31.13
CA GLY A 120 -3.32 -13.49 -31.40
C GLY A 120 -3.29 -12.60 -32.66
N ALA A 121 -2.16 -12.48 -33.35
CA ALA A 121 -2.01 -11.69 -34.58
C ALA A 121 -2.19 -12.48 -35.89
N GLY A 122 -2.50 -13.78 -35.80
CA GLY A 122 -2.56 -14.69 -36.94
C GLY A 122 -3.94 -15.27 -37.29
N SER A 123 -5.05 -14.72 -36.77
CA SER A 123 -6.39 -15.17 -37.18
C SER A 123 -7.28 -13.97 -37.57
N GLY A 124 -6.97 -13.41 -38.72
CA GLY A 124 -7.75 -12.35 -39.34
C GLY A 124 -7.45 -12.32 -40.84
N ASP A 125 -7.87 -13.37 -41.56
CA ASP A 125 -8.22 -13.38 -42.97
C ASP A 125 -9.62 -13.97 -43.11
#